data_d42c18639141186b2ad1b3e87d4372e3
#
_entry.id   d42c18639141186b2ad1b3e87d4372e3
#
_cell.length_a   1.000
_cell.length_b   1.000
_cell.length_c   1.000
_cell.angle_alpha   90.00
_cell.angle_beta   90.00
_cell.angle_gamma   90.00
#
_symmetry.space_group_name_H-M   'P 1'
#
loop_
_entity.id
_entity.type
_entity.pdbx_description
1 polymer ?
#
loop_
_entity_poly.entity_id
_entity_poly.type
_entity_poly.pdbx_seq_one_letter_code
_entity_poly.pdbx_strand_id
1 'polypeptide(L)'
;MYTGKLVFCQVMDHLPMHSFRRCVARYQGERYVKRFGCLDQYLVMAFAQLTYRESLRGIEVCLRAHQSKLYHMGLRSQSVARNTLSKANEHRDWHIYADFAESLIRIVRPLHADEELGLDLDKTIYALDASTIDLCLSVFPW
;
A
#
# COMPACT_ATOMS: atom_id res chain seq x y z
N MET A 1 -3.66 -4.04 -26.64
CA MET A 1 -4.43 -2.81 -26.39
C MET A 1 -5.23 -3.02 -25.11
N TYR A 2 -4.90 -2.34 -24.03
CA TYR A 2 -5.54 -2.52 -22.71
C TYR A 2 -6.84 -1.70 -22.62
N THR A 3 -7.74 -1.89 -23.55
CA THR A 3 -9.01 -1.20 -23.58
C THR A 3 -9.86 -1.56 -22.36
N GLY A 4 -10.04 -0.60 -21.46
CA GLY A 4 -10.92 -0.72 -20.29
C GLY A 4 -10.27 -1.05 -18.94
N LYS A 5 -8.96 -1.36 -18.88
CA LYS A 5 -8.29 -1.60 -17.60
C LYS A 5 -7.83 -0.27 -16.97
N LEU A 6 -8.16 -0.03 -15.69
CA LEU A 6 -7.72 1.16 -14.97
C LEU A 6 -6.19 1.20 -14.87
N VAL A 7 -5.61 2.40 -14.98
CA VAL A 7 -4.15 2.59 -14.82
C VAL A 7 -3.65 2.01 -13.49
N PHE A 8 -4.41 2.23 -12.40
CA PHE A 8 -4.12 1.62 -11.11
C PHE A 8 -3.92 0.10 -11.19
N CYS A 9 -4.81 -0.60 -11.88
CA CYS A 9 -4.71 -2.06 -12.03
C CYS A 9 -3.49 -2.48 -12.85
N GLN A 10 -3.15 -1.69 -13.88
CA GLN A 10 -1.97 -1.97 -14.69
C GLN A 10 -0.69 -1.85 -13.85
N VAL A 11 -0.60 -0.84 -12.97
CA VAL A 11 0.52 -0.70 -12.03
C VAL A 11 0.54 -1.86 -11.04
N MET A 12 -0.60 -2.23 -10.46
CA MET A 12 -0.69 -3.33 -9.49
C MET A 12 -0.39 -4.72 -10.10
N ASP A 13 -0.53 -4.91 -11.40
CA ASP A 13 -0.17 -6.17 -12.08
C ASP A 13 1.34 -6.48 -12.01
N HIS A 14 2.18 -5.46 -11.83
CA HIS A 14 3.63 -5.63 -11.69
C HIS A 14 4.07 -6.06 -10.28
N LEU A 15 3.13 -6.13 -9.33
CA LEU A 15 3.46 -6.56 -7.97
C LEU A 15 3.88 -8.04 -7.94
N PRO A 16 4.96 -8.39 -7.23
CA PRO A 16 5.40 -9.78 -7.06
C PRO A 16 4.48 -10.51 -6.07
N MET A 17 3.29 -10.90 -6.53
CA MET A 17 2.22 -11.49 -5.71
C MET A 17 2.65 -12.73 -4.92
N HIS A 18 3.63 -13.49 -5.44
CA HIS A 18 4.19 -14.62 -4.72
C HIS A 18 4.89 -14.15 -3.42
N SER A 19 5.71 -13.09 -3.51
CA SER A 19 6.39 -12.51 -2.34
C SER A 19 5.39 -11.95 -1.34
N PHE A 20 4.35 -11.25 -1.81
CA PHE A 20 3.28 -10.76 -0.96
C PHE A 20 2.59 -11.88 -0.18
N ARG A 21 2.15 -12.94 -0.87
CA ARG A 21 1.48 -14.10 -0.24
C ARG A 21 2.38 -14.78 0.78
N ARG A 22 3.69 -14.85 0.54
CA ARG A 22 4.66 -15.40 1.50
C ARG A 22 4.75 -14.56 2.77
N CYS A 23 4.76 -13.22 2.65
CA CYS A 23 4.73 -12.31 3.81
C CYS A 23 3.42 -12.48 4.60
N VAL A 24 2.27 -12.51 3.92
CA VAL A 24 0.97 -12.74 4.56
C VAL A 24 0.93 -14.08 5.31
N ALA A 25 1.46 -15.16 4.71
CA ALA A 25 1.49 -16.48 5.34
C ALA A 25 2.42 -16.51 6.57
N ARG A 26 3.60 -15.85 6.50
CA ARG A 26 4.58 -15.76 7.60
C ARG A 26 3.96 -15.20 8.88
N TYR A 27 3.16 -14.14 8.75
CA TYR A 27 2.52 -13.44 9.88
C TYR A 27 1.06 -13.82 10.07
N GLN A 28 0.59 -14.88 9.42
CA GLN A 28 -0.79 -15.37 9.51
C GLN A 28 -1.86 -14.27 9.26
N GLY A 29 -1.57 -13.32 8.38
CA GLY A 29 -2.38 -12.11 8.17
C GLY A 29 -3.81 -12.35 7.70
N GLU A 30 -4.10 -13.53 7.12
CA GLU A 30 -5.45 -13.94 6.70
C GLU A 30 -6.18 -14.79 7.76
N ARG A 31 -5.56 -15.04 8.93
CA ARG A 31 -6.20 -15.83 9.97
C ARG A 31 -7.47 -15.14 10.46
N TYR A 32 -8.59 -15.86 10.45
CA TYR A 32 -9.94 -15.38 10.80
C TYR A 32 -10.48 -14.23 9.93
N VAL A 33 -9.83 -13.90 8.81
CA VAL A 33 -10.31 -12.87 7.90
C VAL A 33 -11.39 -13.44 6.98
N LYS A 34 -12.59 -12.82 7.00
CA LYS A 34 -13.75 -13.30 6.22
C LYS A 34 -13.93 -12.54 4.89
N ARG A 35 -13.74 -11.23 4.88
CA ARG A 35 -14.07 -10.37 3.72
C ARG A 35 -12.99 -9.42 3.28
N PHE A 36 -12.33 -8.73 4.20
CA PHE A 36 -11.34 -7.69 3.91
C PHE A 36 -9.94 -8.21 4.20
N GLY A 37 -9.29 -8.79 3.19
CA GLY A 37 -7.97 -9.42 3.30
C GLY A 37 -6.80 -8.46 3.36
N CYS A 38 -5.58 -9.00 3.53
CA CYS A 38 -4.35 -8.21 3.50
C CYS A 38 -4.13 -7.54 2.15
N LEU A 39 -4.47 -8.24 1.07
CA LEU A 39 -4.38 -7.67 -0.28
C LEU A 39 -5.39 -6.54 -0.48
N ASP A 40 -6.63 -6.70 0.00
CA ASP A 40 -7.63 -5.63 -0.09
C ASP A 40 -7.15 -4.38 0.64
N GLN A 41 -6.57 -4.53 1.84
CA GLN A 41 -5.99 -3.40 2.58
C GLN A 41 -4.84 -2.76 1.82
N TYR A 42 -3.91 -3.55 1.29
CA TYR A 42 -2.79 -3.06 0.50
C TYR A 42 -3.27 -2.24 -0.71
N LEU A 43 -4.20 -2.79 -1.50
CA LEU A 43 -4.75 -2.12 -2.67
C LEU A 43 -5.49 -0.81 -2.32
N VAL A 44 -6.27 -0.81 -1.23
CA VAL A 44 -6.96 0.40 -0.76
C VAL A 44 -5.96 1.47 -0.31
N MET A 45 -4.94 1.11 0.45
CA MET A 45 -3.92 2.05 0.91
C MET A 45 -3.06 2.56 -0.25
N ALA A 46 -2.65 1.69 -1.19
CA ALA A 46 -1.93 2.08 -2.40
C ALA A 46 -2.77 3.04 -3.26
N PHE A 47 -4.07 2.74 -3.45
CA PHE A 47 -4.97 3.63 -4.16
C PHE A 47 -5.09 4.99 -3.46
N ALA A 48 -5.18 5.01 -2.13
CA ALA A 48 -5.24 6.22 -1.34
C ALA A 48 -3.99 7.09 -1.53
N GLN A 49 -2.80 6.50 -1.49
CA GLN A 49 -1.54 7.20 -1.71
C GLN A 49 -1.44 7.77 -3.14
N LEU A 50 -1.78 6.97 -4.15
CA LEU A 50 -1.74 7.40 -5.55
C LEU A 50 -2.80 8.46 -5.90
N THR A 51 -3.84 8.60 -5.08
CA THR A 51 -4.91 9.60 -5.24
C THR A 51 -4.85 10.71 -4.21
N TYR A 52 -3.76 10.82 -3.45
CA TYR A 52 -3.52 11.86 -2.43
C TYR A 52 -4.66 11.97 -1.41
N ARG A 53 -5.10 10.83 -0.83
CA ARG A 53 -6.12 10.81 0.22
C ARG A 53 -5.46 10.74 1.60
N GLU A 54 -5.61 11.79 2.38
CA GLU A 54 -4.97 11.95 3.68
C GLU A 54 -5.77 11.36 4.85
N SER A 55 -7.05 11.04 4.64
CA SER A 55 -7.90 10.53 5.71
C SER A 55 -8.67 9.27 5.33
N LEU A 56 -8.92 8.39 6.31
CA LEU A 56 -9.74 7.18 6.11
C LEU A 56 -11.16 7.50 5.63
N ARG A 57 -11.71 8.67 6.03
CA ARG A 57 -13.00 9.15 5.54
C ARG A 57 -12.93 9.56 4.08
N GLY A 58 -11.87 10.25 3.68
CA GLY A 58 -11.62 10.61 2.29
C GLY A 58 -11.46 9.38 1.40
N ILE A 59 -10.76 8.34 1.90
CA ILE A 59 -10.62 7.06 1.22
C ILE A 59 -11.99 6.40 1.02
N GLU A 60 -12.81 6.28 2.08
CA GLU A 60 -14.15 5.70 2.00
C GLU A 60 -15.02 6.41 0.96
N VAL A 61 -15.08 7.75 1.00
CA VAL A 61 -15.86 8.56 0.06
C VAL A 61 -15.38 8.36 -1.38
N CYS A 62 -14.06 8.37 -1.59
CA CYS A 62 -13.46 8.17 -2.91
C CYS A 62 -13.77 6.76 -3.46
N LEU A 63 -13.62 5.71 -2.65
CA LEU A 63 -13.93 4.34 -3.05
C LEU A 63 -15.43 4.17 -3.32
N ARG A 64 -16.30 4.82 -2.55
CA ARG A 64 -17.75 4.82 -2.79
C ARG A 64 -18.10 5.46 -4.13
N ALA A 65 -17.46 6.57 -4.50
CA ALA A 65 -17.64 7.19 -5.80
C ALA A 65 -17.20 6.29 -6.97
N HIS A 66 -16.29 5.36 -6.71
CA HIS A 66 -15.79 4.40 -7.70
C HIS A 66 -16.31 2.96 -7.49
N GLN A 67 -17.44 2.80 -6.80
CA GLN A 67 -17.95 1.50 -6.38
C GLN A 67 -18.07 0.48 -7.53
N SER A 68 -18.55 0.90 -8.70
CA SER A 68 -18.66 0.05 -9.89
C SER A 68 -17.32 -0.43 -10.44
N LYS A 69 -16.21 0.20 -10.05
CA LYS A 69 -14.85 -0.11 -10.52
C LYS A 69 -14.03 -0.91 -9.51
N LEU A 70 -14.51 -1.10 -8.27
CA LEU A 70 -13.74 -1.78 -7.22
C LEU A 70 -13.34 -3.20 -7.59
N TYR A 71 -14.23 -3.94 -8.25
CA TYR A 71 -13.91 -5.27 -8.78
C TYR A 71 -12.74 -5.22 -9.78
N HIS A 72 -12.75 -4.24 -10.68
CA HIS A 72 -11.66 -4.05 -11.65
C HIS A 72 -10.36 -3.59 -10.98
N MET A 73 -10.41 -3.03 -9.78
CA MET A 73 -9.26 -2.69 -8.96
C MET A 73 -8.68 -3.89 -8.18
N GLY A 74 -9.28 -5.06 -8.33
CA GLY A 74 -8.86 -6.29 -7.63
C GLY A 74 -9.42 -6.43 -6.22
N LEU A 75 -10.35 -5.56 -5.81
CA LEU A 75 -11.00 -5.63 -4.49
C LEU A 75 -12.11 -6.68 -4.49
N ARG A 76 -12.11 -7.53 -3.48
CA ARG A 76 -13.16 -8.56 -3.30
C ARG A 76 -14.48 -7.96 -2.79
N SER A 77 -14.39 -6.86 -2.05
CA SER A 77 -15.55 -6.17 -1.48
C SER A 77 -16.13 -5.15 -2.43
N GLN A 78 -17.46 -5.09 -2.51
CA GLN A 78 -18.18 -4.04 -3.26
C GLN A 78 -18.17 -2.68 -2.56
N SER A 79 -17.77 -2.63 -1.29
CA SER A 79 -17.61 -1.40 -0.52
C SER A 79 -16.58 -1.61 0.59
N VAL A 80 -15.86 -0.55 0.92
CA VAL A 80 -14.89 -0.53 2.03
C VAL A 80 -15.29 0.59 2.98
N ALA A 81 -15.80 0.21 4.15
CA ALA A 81 -16.17 1.18 5.18
C ALA A 81 -14.92 1.64 5.96
N ARG A 82 -14.92 2.90 6.37
CA ARG A 82 -13.87 3.50 7.21
C ARG A 82 -13.50 2.64 8.41
N ASN A 83 -14.52 2.13 9.14
CA ASN A 83 -14.30 1.32 10.32
C ASN A 83 -13.61 -0.02 10.00
N THR A 84 -13.90 -0.61 8.84
CA THR A 84 -13.21 -1.83 8.38
C THR A 84 -11.74 -1.56 8.13
N LEU A 85 -11.43 -0.45 7.48
CA LEU A 85 -10.05 -0.04 7.19
C LEU A 85 -9.31 0.32 8.48
N SER A 86 -9.94 1.09 9.39
CA SER A 86 -9.38 1.43 10.70
C SER A 86 -9.01 0.20 11.51
N LYS A 87 -9.95 -0.76 11.65
CA LYS A 87 -9.69 -2.01 12.37
C LYS A 87 -8.60 -2.86 11.72
N ALA A 88 -8.55 -2.88 10.39
CA ALA A 88 -7.49 -3.59 9.69
C ALA A 88 -6.12 -2.96 9.95
N ASN A 89 -6.02 -1.62 9.97
CA ASN A 89 -4.78 -0.91 10.27
C ASN A 89 -4.34 -1.08 11.73
N GLU A 90 -5.28 -1.19 12.66
CA GLU A 90 -5.02 -1.35 14.09
C GLU A 90 -4.54 -2.77 14.45
N HIS A 91 -5.20 -3.81 13.88
CA HIS A 91 -5.03 -5.19 14.35
C HIS A 91 -4.10 -6.03 13.47
N ARG A 92 -3.87 -5.61 12.23
CA ARG A 92 -3.08 -6.40 11.29
C ARG A 92 -1.59 -6.15 11.52
N ASP A 93 -0.81 -7.23 11.49
CA ASP A 93 0.62 -7.14 11.67
C ASP A 93 1.27 -6.32 10.54
N TRP A 94 1.86 -5.21 10.88
CA TRP A 94 2.50 -4.28 9.95
C TRP A 94 3.73 -4.88 9.25
N HIS A 95 4.39 -5.88 9.87
CA HIS A 95 5.55 -6.54 9.29
C HIS A 95 5.23 -7.21 7.94
N ILE A 96 3.96 -7.57 7.69
CA ILE A 96 3.52 -8.08 6.39
C ILE A 96 3.91 -7.09 5.28
N TYR A 97 3.62 -5.83 5.50
CA TYR A 97 3.85 -4.77 4.52
C TYR A 97 5.29 -4.29 4.50
N ALA A 98 5.97 -4.29 5.66
CA ALA A 98 7.39 -3.96 5.76
C ALA A 98 8.26 -4.97 5.01
N ASP A 99 8.09 -6.29 5.27
CA ASP A 99 8.81 -7.34 4.55
C ASP A 99 8.50 -7.33 3.04
N PHE A 100 7.25 -7.00 2.69
CA PHE A 100 6.87 -6.87 1.29
C PHE A 100 7.55 -5.67 0.63
N ALA A 101 7.60 -4.51 1.30
CA ALA A 101 8.33 -3.33 0.82
C ALA A 101 9.81 -3.63 0.63
N GLU A 102 10.47 -4.32 1.57
CA GLU A 102 11.85 -4.77 1.38
C GLU A 102 12.02 -5.66 0.15
N SER A 103 11.06 -6.56 -0.11
CA SER A 103 11.12 -7.42 -1.30
C SER A 103 11.00 -6.62 -2.59
N LEU A 104 10.19 -5.55 -2.61
CA LEU A 104 10.08 -4.62 -3.74
C LEU A 104 11.38 -3.83 -3.94
N ILE A 105 11.96 -3.30 -2.86
CA ILE A 105 13.25 -2.58 -2.90
C ILE A 105 14.34 -3.47 -3.50
N ARG A 106 14.42 -4.75 -3.11
CA ARG A 106 15.40 -5.69 -3.67
C ARG A 106 15.22 -5.93 -5.17
N ILE A 107 13.99 -5.88 -5.68
CA ILE A 107 13.69 -6.03 -7.11
C ILE A 107 14.04 -4.75 -7.87
N VAL A 108 13.68 -3.58 -7.32
CA VAL A 108 13.84 -2.28 -7.98
C VAL A 108 15.30 -1.81 -7.97
N ARG A 109 16.03 -2.04 -6.87
CA ARG A 109 17.41 -1.56 -6.69
C ARG A 109 18.35 -1.90 -7.86
N PRO A 110 18.37 -3.14 -8.40
CA PRO A 110 19.22 -3.45 -9.55
C PRO A 110 18.82 -2.72 -10.83
N LEU A 111 17.53 -2.36 -10.98
CA LEU A 111 17.02 -1.66 -12.18
C LEU A 111 17.52 -0.21 -12.23
N HIS A 112 17.88 0.37 -11.11
CA HIS A 112 18.39 1.73 -10.98
C HIS A 112 19.88 1.79 -10.62
N ALA A 113 20.59 0.66 -10.67
CA ALA A 113 22.00 0.60 -10.27
C ALA A 113 22.91 1.44 -11.19
N ASP A 114 22.54 1.57 -12.46
CA ASP A 114 23.31 2.27 -13.48
C ASP A 114 22.77 3.70 -13.76
N GLU A 115 21.77 4.17 -13.01
CA GLU A 115 21.27 5.53 -13.14
C GLU A 115 22.28 6.51 -12.53
N GLU A 116 22.88 7.34 -13.37
CA GLU A 116 23.71 8.46 -12.94
C GLU A 116 22.83 9.49 -12.22
N LEU A 117 22.98 9.62 -10.92
CA LEU A 117 22.26 10.62 -10.12
C LEU A 117 22.71 12.07 -10.41
N GLY A 118 23.64 12.26 -11.37
CA GLY A 118 24.21 13.57 -11.70
C GLY A 118 25.00 14.21 -10.56
N LEU A 119 25.34 13.42 -9.54
CA LEU A 119 26.10 13.82 -8.37
C LEU A 119 27.43 13.07 -8.37
N ASP A 120 28.53 13.81 -8.47
CA ASP A 120 29.89 13.27 -8.35
C ASP A 120 30.21 13.10 -6.85
N LEU A 121 29.78 11.96 -6.28
CA LEU A 121 29.94 11.65 -4.86
C LEU A 121 30.61 10.29 -4.68
N ASP A 122 31.84 10.30 -4.21
CA ASP A 122 32.63 9.10 -3.88
C ASP A 122 32.13 8.32 -2.66
N LYS A 123 31.04 8.76 -2.02
CA LYS A 123 30.55 8.22 -0.75
C LYS A 123 29.11 7.73 -0.85
N THR A 124 28.76 6.77 -0.01
CA THR A 124 27.39 6.29 0.15
C THR A 124 26.46 7.43 0.57
N ILE A 125 25.41 7.66 -0.21
CA ILE A 125 24.38 8.68 0.06
C ILE A 125 23.25 8.03 0.83
N TYR A 126 22.85 8.65 1.94
CA TYR A 126 21.65 8.29 2.68
C TYR A 126 20.58 9.34 2.38
N ALA A 127 19.46 8.91 1.77
CA ALA A 127 18.28 9.77 1.67
C ALA A 127 17.48 9.67 2.98
N LEU A 128 17.37 10.80 3.68
CA LEU A 128 16.47 10.92 4.83
C LEU A 128 15.15 11.50 4.32
N ASP A 129 14.06 10.75 4.48
CA ASP A 129 12.72 11.27 4.24
C ASP A 129 12.35 12.20 5.41
N ALA A 130 12.08 13.47 5.09
CA ALA A 130 11.59 14.46 6.03
C ALA A 130 10.06 14.49 6.04
N SER A 131 9.40 13.34 6.13
CA SER A 131 7.95 13.27 6.28
C SER A 131 7.53 13.96 7.56
N THR A 132 6.77 15.06 7.46
CA THR A 132 6.14 15.69 8.60
C THR A 132 4.93 14.87 9.02
N ILE A 133 4.97 14.31 10.23
CA ILE A 133 3.84 13.63 10.83
C ILE A 133 3.22 14.59 11.84
N ASP A 134 2.00 15.05 11.56
CA ASP A 134 1.23 15.83 12.53
C ASP A 134 0.76 14.91 13.67
N LEU A 135 1.42 15.04 14.82
CA LEU A 135 1.05 14.31 16.03
C LEU A 135 -0.07 15.04 16.75
N CYS A 136 -1.18 14.34 16.97
CA CYS A 136 -2.22 14.82 17.86
C CYS A 136 -1.76 14.73 19.30
N LEU A 137 -1.34 15.85 19.90
CA LEU A 137 -0.83 15.92 21.26
C LEU A 137 -1.80 15.40 22.33
N SER A 138 -3.11 15.37 22.03
CA SER A 138 -4.12 14.77 22.93
C SER A 138 -4.06 13.24 22.99
N VAL A 139 -3.45 12.60 21.99
CA VAL A 139 -3.28 11.13 21.91
C VAL A 139 -1.89 10.71 22.40
N PHE A 140 -0.91 11.62 22.31
CA PHE A 140 0.47 11.38 22.74
C PHE A 140 0.88 12.43 23.79
N PRO A 141 0.41 12.32 25.05
CA PRO A 141 0.93 13.16 26.13
C PRO A 141 2.38 12.74 26.42
N TRP A 142 3.28 13.68 26.38
CA TRP A 142 4.70 13.51 26.72
C TRP A 142 4.90 13.39 28.24
#